data_4dfbd3c02d94600c44ad4ba8b6c31d6d
#
_entry.id   4dfbd3c02d94600c44ad4ba8b6c31d6d
#
_cell.length_a   1.000
_cell.length_b   1.000
_cell.length_c   1.000
_cell.angle_alpha   90.00
_cell.angle_beta   90.00
_cell.angle_gamma   90.00
#
_symmetry.space_group_name_H-M   'P 1'
#
loop_
_entity.id
_entity.type
_entity.pdbx_description
1 polymer ?
#
loop_
_entity_poly.entity_id
_entity_poly.type
_entity_poly.pdbx_seq_one_letter_code
_entity_poly.pdbx_strand_id
1 'polypeptide(L)'
;MLRVGEELITILDPESSASEAYRTLRTNILMRNFDRDMKVINIISTTAQEGKTTCVLNLAMVYAQLQKKVLVIDLDLRMPTIHKKLKLKNKKGISDIIGHQAEFEEVVLQPYENVDVITAGTKIPFASEFIQSNALKEFIEERKKEYDLILLDCPPVGLVTDGIVAASYCDGTILVCASNRNDRKELLRVKDQFEQTQVNVIGIVMTM
;
A
#
# COMPACT_ATOMS: atom_id res chain seq x y z
N MET A 1 21.02 7.05 -12.03
CA MET A 1 19.67 7.43 -12.43
C MET A 1 18.86 6.15 -12.65
N LEU A 2 18.04 5.74 -11.70
CA LEU A 2 17.17 4.57 -11.84
C LEU A 2 16.15 4.87 -12.94
N ARG A 3 15.94 3.92 -13.87
CA ARG A 3 14.91 4.08 -14.90
C ARG A 3 13.55 4.06 -14.22
N VAL A 4 12.80 5.15 -14.36
CA VAL A 4 11.40 5.29 -13.90
C VAL A 4 10.60 4.08 -14.37
N GLY A 5 9.87 3.43 -13.47
CA GLY A 5 8.92 2.38 -13.84
C GLY A 5 7.83 2.99 -14.75
N GLU A 6 7.49 2.31 -15.83
CA GLU A 6 6.54 2.79 -16.88
C GLU A 6 5.13 3.10 -16.35
N GLU A 7 4.87 2.94 -15.05
CA GLU A 7 3.54 3.06 -14.43
C GLU A 7 3.42 4.22 -13.44
N LEU A 8 4.47 5.04 -13.26
CA LEU A 8 4.42 6.20 -12.37
C LEU A 8 4.00 7.45 -13.15
N ILE A 9 2.71 7.51 -13.47
CA ILE A 9 2.14 8.60 -14.28
C ILE A 9 2.39 9.97 -13.63
N THR A 10 2.39 10.05 -12.32
CA THR A 10 2.64 11.29 -11.56
C THR A 10 4.06 11.85 -11.75
N ILE A 11 4.99 11.02 -12.31
CA ILE A 11 6.34 11.44 -12.71
C ILE A 11 6.42 11.61 -14.22
N LEU A 12 5.86 10.66 -14.99
CA LEU A 12 5.99 10.61 -16.45
C LEU A 12 5.20 11.70 -17.14
N ASP A 13 3.99 11.99 -16.65
CA ASP A 13 3.11 13.03 -17.15
C ASP A 13 2.42 13.73 -15.96
N PRO A 14 3.14 14.66 -15.30
CA PRO A 14 2.62 15.35 -14.12
C PRO A 14 1.36 16.19 -14.39
N GLU A 15 1.13 16.60 -15.62
CA GLU A 15 -0.03 17.45 -16.00
C GLU A 15 -1.24 16.63 -16.46
N SER A 16 -1.12 15.30 -16.54
CA SER A 16 -2.23 14.43 -16.94
C SER A 16 -3.39 14.49 -15.96
N SER A 17 -4.59 14.20 -16.45
CA SER A 17 -5.79 14.06 -15.61
C SER A 17 -5.64 12.95 -14.56
N ALA A 18 -4.87 11.89 -14.86
CA ALA A 18 -4.57 10.84 -13.93
C ALA A 18 -3.67 11.32 -12.77
N SER A 19 -2.64 12.12 -13.07
CA SER A 19 -1.78 12.75 -12.05
C SER A 19 -2.58 13.69 -11.16
N GLU A 20 -3.51 14.46 -11.74
CA GLU A 20 -4.41 15.33 -10.98
C GLU A 20 -5.36 14.55 -10.08
N ALA A 21 -5.84 13.39 -10.54
CA ALA A 21 -6.67 12.51 -9.71
C ALA A 21 -5.90 12.01 -8.46
N TYR A 22 -4.61 11.68 -8.58
CA TYR A 22 -3.78 11.32 -7.41
C TYR A 22 -3.53 12.52 -6.47
N ARG A 23 -3.33 13.73 -7.00
CA ARG A 23 -3.25 14.95 -6.17
C ARG A 23 -4.56 15.22 -5.42
N THR A 24 -5.68 15.02 -6.09
CA THR A 24 -7.02 15.12 -5.46
C THR A 24 -7.20 14.07 -4.37
N LEU A 25 -6.83 12.81 -4.63
CA LEU A 25 -6.87 11.74 -3.64
C LEU A 25 -6.03 12.11 -2.40
N ARG A 26 -4.78 12.56 -2.59
CA ARG A 26 -3.93 13.04 -1.50
C ARG A 26 -4.59 14.17 -0.72
N THR A 27 -5.15 15.17 -1.40
CA THR A 27 -5.82 16.31 -0.74
C THR A 27 -7.00 15.84 0.10
N ASN A 28 -7.81 14.93 -0.41
CA ASN A 28 -8.94 14.36 0.32
C ASN A 28 -8.49 13.58 1.58
N ILE A 29 -7.39 12.86 1.49
CA ILE A 29 -6.80 12.17 2.66
C ILE A 29 -6.29 13.19 3.67
N LEU A 30 -5.56 14.21 3.24
CA LEU A 30 -5.05 15.26 4.13
C LEU A 30 -6.18 16.04 4.83
N MET A 31 -7.28 16.32 4.13
CA MET A 31 -8.45 16.98 4.72
C MET A 31 -9.12 16.10 5.79
N ARG A 32 -9.22 14.79 5.56
CA ARG A 32 -9.73 13.85 6.58
C ARG A 32 -8.79 13.70 7.77
N ASN A 33 -7.50 13.94 7.56
CA ASN A 33 -6.46 13.83 8.58
C ASN A 33 -6.36 15.09 9.48
N PHE A 34 -7.12 16.15 9.21
CA PHE A 34 -7.00 17.41 9.95
C PHE A 34 -7.24 17.23 11.47
N ASP A 35 -8.15 16.31 11.84
CA ASP A 35 -8.46 15.98 13.23
C ASP A 35 -7.97 14.59 13.68
N ARG A 36 -7.18 13.91 12.85
CA ARG A 36 -6.74 12.53 13.09
C ARG A 36 -5.31 12.36 12.59
N ASP A 37 -4.42 11.84 13.41
CA ASP A 37 -3.04 11.54 13.00
C ASP A 37 -2.97 10.22 12.21
N MET A 38 -3.56 10.21 11.00
CA MET A 38 -3.54 9.03 10.12
C MET A 38 -2.20 8.94 9.42
N LYS A 39 -1.38 8.00 9.83
CA LYS A 39 -0.05 7.74 9.25
C LYS A 39 0.02 6.42 8.48
N VAL A 40 -0.83 5.44 8.80
CA VAL A 40 -0.81 4.13 8.15
C VAL A 40 -2.06 3.93 7.31
N ILE A 41 -1.90 3.83 6.02
CA ILE A 41 -3.00 3.61 5.08
C ILE A 41 -2.81 2.27 4.37
N ASN A 42 -3.79 1.39 4.56
CA ASN A 42 -3.88 0.14 3.83
C ASN A 42 -4.54 0.37 2.46
N ILE A 43 -3.96 -0.17 1.41
CA ILE A 43 -4.52 -0.13 0.06
C ILE A 43 -4.79 -1.56 -0.38
N ILE A 44 -6.04 -1.84 -0.66
CA ILE A 44 -6.57 -3.16 -1.03
C ILE A 44 -7.40 -3.05 -2.30
N SER A 45 -7.71 -4.19 -2.92
CA SER A 45 -8.61 -4.27 -4.07
C SER A 45 -9.62 -5.39 -3.88
N THR A 46 -10.71 -5.39 -4.65
CA THR A 46 -11.67 -6.48 -4.66
C THR A 46 -11.06 -7.73 -5.27
N THR A 47 -10.44 -7.60 -6.44
CA THR A 47 -9.79 -8.69 -7.18
C THR A 47 -8.35 -8.35 -7.54
N ALA A 48 -7.65 -9.31 -8.15
CA ALA A 48 -6.29 -9.08 -8.65
C ALA A 48 -6.30 -8.17 -9.89
N GLN A 49 -5.19 -7.46 -10.11
CA GLN A 49 -4.97 -6.62 -11.30
C GLN A 49 -5.92 -5.41 -11.45
N GLU A 50 -6.42 -4.87 -10.36
CA GLU A 50 -7.25 -3.65 -10.34
C GLU A 50 -6.45 -2.35 -10.19
N GLY A 51 -5.14 -2.38 -10.37
CA GLY A 51 -4.29 -1.20 -10.26
C GLY A 51 -3.88 -0.80 -8.84
N LYS A 52 -4.13 -1.65 -7.83
CA LYS A 52 -3.79 -1.42 -6.42
C LYS A 52 -2.34 -0.93 -6.23
N THR A 53 -1.35 -1.71 -6.64
CA THR A 53 0.07 -1.35 -6.52
C THR A 53 0.43 -0.07 -7.29
N THR A 54 -0.18 0.16 -8.45
CA THR A 54 -0.04 1.41 -9.21
C THR A 54 -0.58 2.59 -8.40
N CYS A 55 -1.73 2.40 -7.72
CA CYS A 55 -2.31 3.41 -6.84
C CYS A 55 -1.38 3.72 -5.65
N VAL A 56 -0.86 2.69 -4.97
CA VAL A 56 0.10 2.84 -3.85
C VAL A 56 1.29 3.70 -4.27
N LEU A 57 1.93 3.34 -5.37
CA LEU A 57 3.17 3.99 -5.81
C LEU A 57 2.93 5.44 -6.27
N ASN A 58 1.87 5.70 -7.03
CA ASN A 58 1.56 7.08 -7.44
C ASN A 58 1.12 7.95 -6.26
N LEU A 59 0.39 7.38 -5.29
CA LEU A 59 0.03 8.11 -4.06
C LEU A 59 1.29 8.45 -3.25
N ALA A 60 2.26 7.53 -3.12
CA ALA A 60 3.54 7.80 -2.47
C ALA A 60 4.26 8.98 -3.13
N MET A 61 4.29 9.02 -4.48
CA MET A 61 4.96 10.09 -5.22
C MET A 61 4.33 11.46 -5.00
N VAL A 62 2.98 11.56 -5.01
CA VAL A 62 2.34 12.86 -4.78
C VAL A 62 2.47 13.36 -3.34
N TYR A 63 2.67 12.47 -2.35
CA TYR A 63 3.04 12.88 -1.00
C TYR A 63 4.50 13.34 -0.92
N ALA A 64 5.42 12.63 -1.55
CA ALA A 64 6.84 13.00 -1.60
C ALA A 64 7.07 14.36 -2.27
N GLN A 65 6.25 14.73 -3.26
CA GLN A 65 6.25 16.07 -3.88
C GLN A 65 5.94 17.20 -2.88
N LEU A 66 5.28 16.90 -1.76
CA LEU A 66 5.07 17.83 -0.64
C LEU A 66 6.16 17.72 0.43
N GLN A 67 7.32 17.14 0.13
CA GLN A 67 8.42 16.89 1.06
C GLN A 67 8.02 16.01 2.26
N LYS A 68 7.00 15.15 2.08
CA LYS A 68 6.58 14.17 3.07
C LYS A 68 7.39 12.89 2.92
N LYS A 69 7.92 12.38 4.03
CA LYS A 69 8.67 11.12 4.07
C LYS A 69 7.69 9.94 4.06
N VAL A 70 7.71 9.15 3.00
CA VAL A 70 6.77 8.05 2.78
C VAL A 70 7.49 6.71 2.80
N LEU A 71 6.94 5.74 3.55
CA LEU A 71 7.34 4.34 3.49
C LEU A 71 6.27 3.53 2.76
N VAL A 72 6.68 2.77 1.76
CA VAL A 72 5.82 1.81 1.06
C VAL A 72 6.25 0.40 1.41
N ILE A 73 5.31 -0.44 1.86
CA ILE A 73 5.58 -1.83 2.24
C ILE A 73 4.73 -2.78 1.37
N ASP A 74 5.39 -3.72 0.68
CA ASP A 74 4.71 -4.78 -0.09
C ASP A 74 4.29 -5.91 0.87
N LEU A 75 3.02 -5.91 1.25
CA LEU A 75 2.39 -6.96 2.06
C LEU A 75 1.61 -7.99 1.22
N ASP A 76 1.62 -7.87 -0.11
CA ASP A 76 1.14 -8.95 -0.97
C ASP A 76 2.22 -10.05 -1.08
N LEU A 77 2.44 -10.74 0.03
CA LEU A 77 3.48 -11.76 0.16
C LEU A 77 3.24 -12.98 -0.75
N ARG A 78 2.01 -13.12 -1.26
CA ARG A 78 1.62 -14.20 -2.17
C ARG A 78 1.99 -13.89 -3.61
N MET A 79 1.74 -12.67 -4.06
CA MET A 79 1.97 -12.21 -5.44
C MET A 79 2.61 -10.81 -5.44
N PRO A 80 3.81 -10.63 -4.86
CA PRO A 80 4.43 -9.33 -4.73
C PRO A 80 4.70 -8.68 -6.09
N THR A 81 4.41 -7.39 -6.20
CA THR A 81 4.50 -6.67 -7.47
C THR A 81 5.28 -5.37 -7.42
N ILE A 82 5.48 -4.77 -6.25
CA ILE A 82 6.23 -3.50 -6.11
C ILE A 82 7.62 -3.60 -6.72
N HIS A 83 8.36 -4.67 -6.39
CA HIS A 83 9.72 -4.87 -6.92
C HIS A 83 9.77 -4.94 -8.44
N LYS A 84 8.74 -5.52 -9.08
CA LYS A 84 8.65 -5.61 -10.55
C LYS A 84 8.40 -4.23 -11.17
N LYS A 85 7.41 -3.49 -10.62
CA LYS A 85 7.05 -2.15 -11.10
C LYS A 85 8.19 -1.14 -10.97
N LEU A 86 8.94 -1.21 -9.89
CA LEU A 86 10.08 -0.32 -9.63
C LEU A 86 11.42 -0.89 -10.13
N LYS A 87 11.43 -2.08 -10.74
CA LYS A 87 12.66 -2.77 -11.21
C LYS A 87 13.70 -2.95 -10.10
N LEU A 88 13.22 -3.21 -8.87
CA LEU A 88 14.04 -3.44 -7.69
C LEU A 88 14.33 -4.93 -7.49
N LYS A 89 15.35 -5.24 -6.66
CA LYS A 89 15.61 -6.60 -6.21
C LYS A 89 14.65 -6.96 -5.08
N ASN A 90 14.16 -8.21 -5.06
CA ASN A 90 13.31 -8.75 -4.01
C ASN A 90 14.01 -9.94 -3.32
N LYS A 91 15.25 -9.74 -2.87
CA LYS A 91 16.03 -10.80 -2.20
C LYS A 91 15.71 -10.90 -0.71
N LYS A 92 15.72 -9.76 -0.03
CA LYS A 92 15.30 -9.57 1.35
C LYS A 92 14.25 -8.47 1.38
N GLY A 93 13.34 -8.50 2.34
CA GLY A 93 12.26 -7.54 2.48
C GLY A 93 11.54 -7.67 3.81
N ILE A 94 10.25 -7.32 3.85
CA ILE A 94 9.49 -7.32 5.10
C ILE A 94 9.41 -8.73 5.74
N SER A 95 9.33 -9.80 4.95
CA SER A 95 9.33 -11.16 5.48
C SER A 95 10.61 -11.51 6.23
N ASP A 96 11.74 -10.99 5.78
CA ASP A 96 13.04 -11.25 6.38
C ASP A 96 13.25 -10.42 7.66
N ILE A 97 12.74 -9.18 7.71
CA ILE A 97 12.77 -8.34 8.93
C ILE A 97 11.98 -9.03 10.05
N ILE A 98 10.71 -9.35 9.78
CA ILE A 98 9.82 -9.94 10.79
C ILE A 98 10.26 -11.35 11.16
N GLY A 99 10.92 -12.06 10.24
CA GLY A 99 11.56 -13.35 10.49
C GLY A 99 12.92 -13.25 11.22
N HIS A 100 13.36 -12.05 11.64
CA HIS A 100 14.66 -11.79 12.27
C HIS A 100 15.87 -12.27 11.45
N GLN A 101 15.77 -12.20 10.12
CA GLN A 101 16.81 -12.58 9.17
C GLN A 101 17.47 -11.37 8.49
N ALA A 102 16.97 -10.17 8.75
CA ALA A 102 17.51 -8.90 8.26
C ALA A 102 17.10 -7.73 9.15
N GLU A 103 17.95 -6.72 9.21
CA GLU A 103 17.62 -5.45 9.83
C GLU A 103 16.96 -4.49 8.80
N PHE A 104 16.26 -3.48 9.30
CA PHE A 104 15.54 -2.51 8.45
C PHE A 104 16.48 -1.84 7.44
N GLU A 105 17.65 -1.41 7.88
CA GLU A 105 18.66 -0.70 7.08
C GLU A 105 19.24 -1.56 5.94
N GLU A 106 19.17 -2.89 6.06
CA GLU A 106 19.64 -3.82 5.03
C GLU A 106 18.63 -3.99 3.88
N VAL A 107 17.36 -3.73 4.13
CA VAL A 107 16.27 -4.05 3.18
C VAL A 107 15.56 -2.83 2.63
N VAL A 108 15.62 -1.69 3.34
CA VAL A 108 15.00 -0.46 2.88
C VAL A 108 15.69 0.03 1.61
N LEU A 109 14.90 0.34 0.59
CA LEU A 109 15.35 0.85 -0.70
C LEU A 109 14.76 2.23 -0.90
N GLN A 110 15.55 3.18 -1.39
CA GLN A 110 15.10 4.55 -1.69
C GLN A 110 15.13 4.78 -3.21
N PRO A 111 14.10 4.35 -3.95
CA PRO A 111 14.05 4.55 -5.40
C PRO A 111 13.83 6.00 -5.81
N TYR A 112 13.24 6.81 -4.94
CA TYR A 112 12.96 8.23 -5.16
C TYR A 112 13.20 9.03 -3.88
N GLU A 113 13.45 10.32 -4.03
CA GLU A 113 13.57 11.24 -2.90
C GLU A 113 12.28 11.22 -2.05
N ASN A 114 12.43 11.12 -0.73
CA ASN A 114 11.34 11.00 0.24
C ASN A 114 10.42 9.77 0.09
N VAL A 115 10.80 8.79 -0.73
CA VAL A 115 10.06 7.52 -0.86
C VAL A 115 10.98 6.35 -0.58
N ASP A 116 10.79 5.75 0.58
CA ASP A 116 11.42 4.50 0.97
C ASP A 116 10.49 3.32 0.68
N VAL A 117 11.05 2.20 0.26
CA VAL A 117 10.31 1.00 -0.15
C VAL A 117 10.89 -0.24 0.50
N ILE A 118 10.02 -1.04 1.10
CA ILE A 118 10.35 -2.40 1.54
C ILE A 118 9.57 -3.37 0.65
N THR A 119 10.28 -4.22 -0.06
CA THR A 119 9.69 -5.29 -0.88
C THR A 119 9.23 -6.45 -0.01
N ALA A 120 8.48 -7.41 -0.58
CA ALA A 120 7.98 -8.56 0.16
C ALA A 120 9.11 -9.45 0.75
N GLY A 121 10.24 -9.58 0.03
CA GLY A 121 11.39 -10.39 0.47
C GLY A 121 11.24 -11.86 0.14
N THR A 122 11.80 -12.70 1.02
CA THR A 122 11.78 -14.16 0.89
C THR A 122 10.35 -14.70 0.95
N LYS A 123 10.02 -15.60 0.02
CA LYS A 123 8.70 -16.24 0.00
C LYS A 123 8.49 -17.10 1.26
N ILE A 124 7.40 -16.83 1.96
CA ILE A 124 7.00 -17.56 3.16
C ILE A 124 5.72 -18.37 2.93
N PRO A 125 5.58 -19.56 3.55
CA PRO A 125 4.40 -20.42 3.35
C PRO A 125 3.16 -19.90 4.08
N PHE A 126 3.30 -19.17 5.18
CA PHE A 126 2.23 -18.77 6.11
C PHE A 126 2.04 -17.25 6.11
N ALA A 127 1.63 -16.68 4.95
CA ALA A 127 1.47 -15.23 4.80
C ALA A 127 0.43 -14.63 5.75
N SER A 128 -0.68 -15.34 6.02
CA SER A 128 -1.75 -14.84 6.90
C SER A 128 -1.29 -14.71 8.35
N GLU A 129 -0.58 -15.72 8.87
CA GLU A 129 -0.02 -15.72 10.22
C GLU A 129 1.02 -14.61 10.39
N PHE A 130 1.81 -14.39 9.35
CA PHE A 130 2.78 -13.32 9.30
C PHE A 130 2.11 -11.95 9.43
N ILE A 131 1.05 -11.70 8.65
CA ILE A 131 0.31 -10.42 8.68
C ILE A 131 -0.40 -10.21 10.02
N GLN A 132 -0.80 -11.29 10.70
CA GLN A 132 -1.41 -11.22 12.04
C GLN A 132 -0.38 -11.04 13.16
N SER A 133 0.92 -11.19 12.89
CA SER A 133 1.95 -11.21 13.93
C SER A 133 2.06 -9.87 14.67
N ASN A 134 2.36 -9.93 15.96
CA ASN A 134 2.67 -8.76 16.76
C ASN A 134 3.95 -8.08 16.26
N ALA A 135 4.92 -8.85 15.78
CA ALA A 135 6.18 -8.32 15.27
C ALA A 135 5.96 -7.36 14.08
N LEU A 136 5.02 -7.67 13.15
CA LEU A 136 4.69 -6.75 12.06
C LEU A 136 4.00 -5.48 12.58
N LYS A 137 3.10 -5.61 13.54
CA LYS A 137 2.42 -4.44 14.15
C LYS A 137 3.40 -3.54 14.88
N GLU A 138 4.28 -4.10 15.68
CA GLU A 138 5.33 -3.37 16.40
C GLU A 138 6.29 -2.67 15.43
N PHE A 139 6.69 -3.36 14.38
CA PHE A 139 7.51 -2.77 13.32
C PHE A 139 6.84 -1.54 12.69
N ILE A 140 5.55 -1.63 12.32
CA ILE A 140 4.81 -0.51 11.73
C ILE A 140 4.69 0.65 12.75
N GLU A 141 4.35 0.36 14.00
CA GLU A 141 4.25 1.38 15.06
C GLU A 141 5.59 2.10 15.31
N GLU A 142 6.69 1.38 15.21
CA GLU A 142 8.02 2.00 15.31
C GLU A 142 8.30 2.93 14.12
N ARG A 143 7.98 2.50 12.91
CA ARG A 143 8.18 3.32 11.69
C ARG A 143 7.28 4.55 11.63
N LYS A 144 6.12 4.56 12.30
CA LYS A 144 5.27 5.78 12.45
C LYS A 144 6.03 6.98 13.05
N LYS A 145 7.11 6.74 13.79
CA LYS A 145 7.92 7.81 14.39
C LYS A 145 8.81 8.52 13.39
N GLU A 146 9.15 7.85 12.29
CA GLU A 146 10.14 8.30 11.31
C GLU A 146 9.51 8.77 9.99
N TYR A 147 8.28 8.31 9.70
CA TYR A 147 7.58 8.59 8.45
C TYR A 147 6.33 9.42 8.68
N ASP A 148 6.05 10.31 7.72
CA ASP A 148 4.79 11.08 7.66
C ASP A 148 3.62 10.20 7.18
N LEU A 149 3.93 9.20 6.33
CA LEU A 149 2.94 8.28 5.77
C LEU A 149 3.57 6.90 5.54
N ILE A 150 2.83 5.85 5.90
CA ILE A 150 3.16 4.46 5.60
C ILE A 150 2.02 3.90 4.73
N LEU A 151 2.35 3.41 3.55
CA LEU A 151 1.41 2.79 2.61
C LEU A 151 1.64 1.29 2.56
N LEU A 152 0.61 0.51 2.84
CA LEU A 152 0.64 -0.94 2.80
C LEU A 152 -0.04 -1.43 1.51
N ASP A 153 0.70 -2.10 0.64
CA ASP A 153 0.18 -2.76 -0.55
C ASP A 153 -0.25 -4.19 -0.20
N CYS A 154 -1.53 -4.41 0.06
CA CYS A 154 -2.05 -5.67 0.56
C CYS A 154 -2.72 -6.52 -0.55
N PRO A 155 -2.85 -7.85 -0.39
CA PRO A 155 -3.53 -8.69 -1.37
C PRO A 155 -5.02 -8.35 -1.51
N PRO A 156 -5.68 -8.78 -2.62
CA PRO A 156 -7.11 -8.57 -2.84
C PRO A 156 -7.97 -9.25 -1.78
N VAL A 157 -9.00 -8.56 -1.28
CA VAL A 157 -9.91 -9.08 -0.22
C VAL A 157 -10.85 -10.17 -0.71
N GLY A 158 -11.15 -10.21 -2.01
CA GLY A 158 -11.97 -11.28 -2.60
C GLY A 158 -11.29 -12.65 -2.60
N LEU A 159 -9.97 -12.70 -2.45
CA LEU A 159 -9.19 -13.95 -2.47
C LEU A 159 -8.77 -14.43 -1.08
N VAL A 160 -8.38 -13.51 -0.20
CA VAL A 160 -7.85 -13.81 1.13
C VAL A 160 -8.21 -12.70 2.13
N THR A 161 -8.19 -13.04 3.41
CA THR A 161 -8.50 -12.10 4.50
C THR A 161 -7.32 -11.22 4.90
N ASP A 162 -6.14 -11.45 4.36
CA ASP A 162 -4.88 -10.79 4.74
C ASP A 162 -4.99 -9.26 4.73
N GLY A 163 -5.63 -8.68 3.69
CA GLY A 163 -5.84 -7.23 3.59
C GLY A 163 -6.79 -6.66 4.64
N ILE A 164 -7.79 -7.45 5.07
CA ILE A 164 -8.72 -7.08 6.16
C ILE A 164 -8.00 -7.13 7.50
N VAL A 165 -7.18 -8.15 7.70
CA VAL A 165 -6.36 -8.27 8.92
C VAL A 165 -5.39 -7.10 9.02
N ALA A 166 -4.70 -6.76 7.93
CA ALA A 166 -3.84 -5.58 7.89
C ALA A 166 -4.59 -4.29 8.22
N ALA A 167 -5.83 -4.16 7.75
CA ALA A 167 -6.67 -2.98 8.04
C ALA A 167 -6.93 -2.76 9.54
N SER A 168 -6.89 -3.81 10.36
CA SER A 168 -7.16 -3.71 11.81
C SER A 168 -6.13 -2.91 12.60
N TYR A 169 -4.93 -2.71 12.05
CA TYR A 169 -3.87 -1.90 12.64
C TYR A 169 -3.47 -0.70 11.77
N CYS A 170 -4.32 -0.35 10.80
CA CYS A 170 -4.16 0.83 9.97
C CYS A 170 -5.12 1.94 10.40
N ASP A 171 -4.71 3.18 10.18
CA ASP A 171 -5.53 4.35 10.49
C ASP A 171 -6.65 4.54 9.44
N GLY A 172 -6.45 4.03 8.23
CA GLY A 172 -7.45 4.06 7.16
C GLY A 172 -7.20 3.03 6.06
N THR A 173 -8.25 2.70 5.32
CA THR A 173 -8.21 1.76 4.20
C THR A 173 -8.78 2.42 2.94
N ILE A 174 -8.06 2.28 1.82
CA ILE A 174 -8.53 2.66 0.50
C ILE A 174 -8.84 1.39 -0.29
N LEU A 175 -10.05 1.31 -0.82
CA LEU A 175 -10.45 0.25 -1.73
C LEU A 175 -10.22 0.69 -3.18
N VAL A 176 -9.44 -0.07 -3.92
CA VAL A 176 -9.23 0.12 -5.36
C VAL A 176 -10.14 -0.85 -6.12
N CYS A 177 -10.90 -0.32 -7.09
CA CYS A 177 -11.83 -1.08 -7.90
C CYS A 177 -11.65 -0.75 -9.38
N ALA A 178 -11.62 -1.75 -10.25
CA ALA A 178 -11.64 -1.51 -11.69
C ALA A 178 -13.09 -1.33 -12.18
N SER A 179 -13.36 -0.24 -12.91
CA SER A 179 -14.72 0.13 -13.35
C SER A 179 -15.42 -0.93 -14.20
N ASN A 180 -14.65 -1.76 -14.94
CA ASN A 180 -15.19 -2.72 -15.92
C ASN A 180 -15.03 -4.19 -15.51
N ARG A 181 -14.60 -4.49 -14.27
CA ARG A 181 -14.27 -5.86 -13.84
C ARG A 181 -15.04 -6.36 -12.63
N ASN A 182 -15.63 -5.45 -11.84
CA ASN A 182 -16.29 -5.83 -10.60
C ASN A 182 -17.77 -6.14 -10.82
N ASP A 183 -18.18 -7.35 -10.44
CA ASP A 183 -19.59 -7.68 -10.30
C ASP A 183 -20.16 -6.95 -9.04
N ARG A 184 -21.37 -6.42 -9.17
CA ARG A 184 -22.09 -5.78 -8.05
C ARG A 184 -22.16 -6.69 -6.82
N LYS A 185 -22.31 -8.01 -7.01
CA LYS A 185 -22.36 -8.98 -5.90
C LYS A 185 -21.06 -9.04 -5.13
N GLU A 186 -19.93 -8.96 -5.83
CA GLU A 186 -18.62 -8.99 -5.21
C GLU A 186 -18.36 -7.73 -4.39
N LEU A 187 -18.71 -6.55 -4.94
CA LEU A 187 -18.62 -5.29 -4.20
C LEU A 187 -19.50 -5.28 -2.93
N LEU A 188 -20.72 -5.80 -3.01
CA LEU A 188 -21.58 -5.94 -1.84
C LEU A 188 -20.98 -6.88 -0.80
N ARG A 189 -20.41 -8.01 -1.21
CA ARG A 189 -19.72 -8.94 -0.31
C ARG A 189 -18.55 -8.28 0.40
N VAL A 190 -17.72 -7.53 -0.32
CA VAL A 190 -16.60 -6.79 0.27
C VAL A 190 -17.08 -5.73 1.25
N LYS A 191 -18.17 -5.00 0.90
CA LYS A 191 -18.80 -4.04 1.79
C LYS A 191 -19.26 -4.71 3.09
N ASP A 192 -19.98 -5.84 3.00
CA ASP A 192 -20.47 -6.58 4.16
C ASP A 192 -19.29 -7.07 5.04
N GLN A 193 -18.18 -7.52 4.44
CA GLN A 193 -16.98 -7.88 5.17
C GLN A 193 -16.37 -6.69 5.93
N PHE A 194 -16.33 -5.50 5.32
CA PHE A 194 -15.81 -4.31 5.98
C PHE A 194 -16.71 -3.87 7.15
N GLU A 195 -18.02 -3.95 6.99
CA GLU A 195 -18.98 -3.64 8.07
C GLU A 195 -18.83 -4.61 9.26
N GLN A 196 -18.70 -5.92 8.97
CA GLN A 196 -18.50 -6.94 10.01
C GLN A 196 -17.16 -6.80 10.75
N THR A 197 -16.12 -6.38 10.06
CA THR A 197 -14.77 -6.24 10.62
C THR A 197 -14.44 -4.82 11.08
N GLN A 198 -15.37 -3.88 10.95
CA GLN A 198 -15.23 -2.48 11.33
C GLN A 198 -14.00 -1.78 10.68
N VAL A 199 -13.65 -2.19 9.46
CA VAL A 199 -12.57 -1.56 8.69
C VAL A 199 -12.89 -0.10 8.42
N ASN A 200 -11.98 0.80 8.78
CA ASN A 200 -12.12 2.24 8.51
C ASN A 200 -11.86 2.55 7.03
N VAL A 201 -12.87 2.43 6.18
CA VAL A 201 -12.76 2.78 4.76
C VAL A 201 -12.78 4.30 4.60
N ILE A 202 -11.65 4.88 4.19
CA ILE A 202 -11.50 6.33 3.99
C ILE A 202 -11.77 6.77 2.54
N GLY A 203 -11.83 5.85 1.60
CA GLY A 203 -12.14 6.18 0.21
C GLY A 203 -12.15 4.97 -0.72
N ILE A 204 -12.69 5.20 -1.91
CA ILE A 204 -12.69 4.24 -3.03
C ILE A 204 -12.02 4.91 -4.23
N VAL A 205 -11.08 4.20 -4.86
CA VAL A 205 -10.42 4.63 -6.10
C VAL A 205 -10.93 3.77 -7.24
N MET A 206 -11.51 4.39 -8.24
CA MET A 206 -11.94 3.71 -9.46
C MET A 206 -10.82 3.79 -10.50
N THR A 207 -10.39 2.63 -11.01
CA THR A 207 -9.43 2.52 -12.11
C THR A 207 -10.15 2.13 -13.41
N MET A 208 -9.59 2.52 -14.53
CA MET A 208 -10.12 2.19 -15.87
C MET A 208 -9.34 1.04 -16.50
#